data_191b92b018d53b1f9e31aea33aa84173
#
_entry.id   191b92b018d53b1f9e31aea33aa84173
#
_cell.length_a   1.000
_cell.length_b   1.000
_cell.length_c   1.000
_cell.angle_alpha   90.00
_cell.angle_beta   90.00
_cell.angle_gamma   90.00
#
_symmetry.space_group_name_H-M   'P 1'
#
loop_
_entity.id
_entity.type
_entity.pdbx_description
1 polymer ?
#
loop_
_entity_poly.entity_id
_entity_poly.type
_entity_poly.pdbx_seq_one_letter_code
_entity_poly.pdbx_strand_id
1 'polypeptide(L)'
;EEITRSIKKNYRDLDISIDNNKLKVFIKDEFKKRVAESAIKQSLEIVRKRIDESGTKEPLIQRSGKNRILLQLPGVKNPERIKDLLGKTAKLTFHIVDNENTLALQNNLAPFGKIIVPDMYDENTKYLLDKRAVVGGENLVDAKGSFDQTEGHAVSFRFDTDGAQKFGKVTTNNIGKNLAVV
;
A
#
# COMPACT_ATOMS: atom_id res chain seq x y z
N GLU A 1 -27.56 15.12 13.21
CA GLU A 1 -27.69 13.75 13.77
C GLU A 1 -27.56 12.68 12.69
N GLU A 2 -28.18 12.85 11.53
CA GLU A 2 -28.16 11.89 10.42
C GLU A 2 -26.75 11.66 9.86
N ILE A 3 -25.98 12.73 9.66
CA ILE A 3 -24.58 12.68 9.20
C ILE A 3 -23.72 11.86 10.18
N THR A 4 -23.87 12.12 11.49
CA THR A 4 -23.13 11.41 12.53
C THR A 4 -23.45 9.91 12.54
N ARG A 5 -24.72 9.56 12.35
CA ARG A 5 -25.17 8.16 12.27
C ARG A 5 -24.62 7.47 11.03
N SER A 6 -24.62 8.16 9.88
CA SER A 6 -24.07 7.66 8.62
C SER A 6 -22.56 7.40 8.72
N ILE A 7 -21.78 8.33 9.30
CA ILE A 7 -20.35 8.17 9.47
C ILE A 7 -20.05 7.01 10.44
N LYS A 8 -20.72 6.92 11.58
CA LYS A 8 -20.53 5.82 12.55
C LYS A 8 -20.86 4.45 11.96
N LYS A 9 -21.87 4.38 11.08
CA LYS A 9 -22.25 3.14 10.40
C LYS A 9 -21.18 2.66 9.41
N ASN A 10 -20.59 3.60 8.69
CA ASN A 10 -19.62 3.29 7.62
C ASN A 10 -18.16 3.24 8.11
N TYR A 11 -17.85 3.91 9.23
CA TYR A 11 -16.49 4.06 9.74
C TYR A 11 -16.46 3.78 11.25
N ARG A 12 -16.39 2.49 11.60
CA ARG A 12 -16.42 2.03 13.00
C ARG A 12 -15.21 2.45 13.83
N ASP A 13 -14.11 2.81 13.17
CA ASP A 13 -12.83 3.18 13.79
C ASP A 13 -12.70 4.68 14.06
N LEU A 14 -13.78 5.45 13.80
CA LEU A 14 -13.82 6.87 14.06
C LEU A 14 -14.69 7.19 15.29
N ASP A 15 -14.20 8.15 16.07
CA ASP A 15 -14.98 8.86 17.09
C ASP A 15 -15.42 10.22 16.58
N ILE A 16 -16.63 10.61 16.94
CA ILE A 16 -17.24 11.84 16.47
C ILE A 16 -17.73 12.62 17.66
N SER A 17 -17.32 13.88 17.78
CA SER A 17 -17.89 14.84 18.71
C SER A 17 -18.43 16.07 17.96
N ILE A 18 -19.51 16.63 18.48
CA ILE A 18 -20.10 17.86 17.97
C ILE A 18 -19.89 18.93 19.04
N ASP A 19 -19.27 20.03 18.65
CA ASP A 19 -18.99 21.16 19.51
C ASP A 19 -19.25 22.46 18.74
N ASN A 20 -20.13 23.32 19.26
CA ASN A 20 -20.50 24.60 18.67
C ASN A 20 -20.79 24.54 17.16
N ASN A 21 -21.64 23.61 16.74
CA ASN A 21 -22.00 23.36 15.34
C ASN A 21 -20.83 22.91 14.43
N LYS A 22 -19.71 22.50 15.04
CA LYS A 22 -18.55 21.91 14.33
C LYS A 22 -18.50 20.41 14.61
N LEU A 23 -18.36 19.64 13.53
CA LEU A 23 -18.14 18.20 13.62
C LEU A 23 -16.64 17.95 13.75
N LYS A 24 -16.22 17.36 14.87
CA LYS A 24 -14.86 16.89 15.10
C LYS A 24 -14.84 15.37 14.91
N VAL A 25 -13.95 14.88 14.06
CA VAL A 25 -13.77 13.45 13.77
C VAL A 25 -12.38 13.05 14.20
N PHE A 26 -12.28 11.99 14.99
CA PHE A 26 -11.03 11.46 15.52
C PHE A 26 -10.89 9.99 15.19
N ILE A 27 -9.67 9.54 15.00
CA ILE A 27 -9.37 8.10 14.90
C ILE A 27 -9.28 7.54 16.33
N LYS A 28 -10.00 6.45 16.62
CA LYS A 28 -9.96 5.77 17.92
C LYS A 28 -8.53 5.31 18.24
N ASP A 29 -8.15 5.46 19.51
CA ASP A 29 -6.81 5.05 19.96
C ASP A 29 -6.58 3.54 19.86
N GLU A 30 -7.63 2.74 20.02
CA GLU A 30 -7.58 1.30 19.78
C GLU A 30 -7.24 0.96 18.33
N PHE A 31 -7.82 1.72 17.38
CA PHE A 31 -7.48 1.55 15.96
C PHE A 31 -6.02 1.93 15.68
N LYS A 32 -5.56 3.08 16.22
CA LYS A 32 -4.15 3.49 16.10
C LYS A 32 -3.19 2.43 16.63
N LYS A 33 -3.49 1.85 17.81
CA LYS A 33 -2.69 0.77 18.40
C LYS A 33 -2.66 -0.46 17.50
N ARG A 34 -3.83 -0.90 17.02
CA ARG A 34 -3.97 -2.06 16.13
C ARG A 34 -3.18 -1.88 14.83
N VAL A 35 -3.28 -0.69 14.20
CA VAL A 35 -2.51 -0.36 12.99
C VAL A 35 -1.01 -0.36 13.28
N ALA A 36 -0.55 0.24 14.38
CA ALA A 36 0.85 0.24 14.77
C ALA A 36 1.40 -1.18 15.03
N GLU A 37 0.64 -2.03 15.69
CA GLU A 37 1.02 -3.42 15.93
C GLU A 37 1.09 -4.23 14.64
N SER A 38 0.11 -4.04 13.75
CA SER A 38 0.12 -4.67 12.42
C SER A 38 1.32 -4.20 11.59
N ALA A 39 1.62 -2.91 11.59
CA ALA A 39 2.77 -2.35 10.87
C ALA A 39 4.10 -2.93 11.36
N ILE A 40 4.29 -3.07 12.68
CA ILE A 40 5.50 -3.70 13.24
C ILE A 40 5.59 -5.16 12.85
N LYS A 41 4.48 -5.91 12.91
CA LYS A 41 4.46 -7.32 12.51
C LYS A 41 4.84 -7.49 11.05
N GLN A 42 4.25 -6.72 10.15
CA GLN A 42 4.59 -6.72 8.73
C GLN A 42 6.05 -6.31 8.48
N SER A 43 6.53 -5.29 9.18
CA SER A 43 7.93 -4.86 9.07
C SER A 43 8.91 -5.95 9.49
N LEU A 44 8.61 -6.71 10.55
CA LEU A 44 9.43 -7.86 10.95
C LEU A 44 9.50 -8.93 9.86
N GLU A 45 8.38 -9.25 9.23
CA GLU A 45 8.31 -10.22 8.13
C GLU A 45 9.09 -9.74 6.89
N ILE A 46 8.94 -8.45 6.53
CA ILE A 46 9.68 -7.84 5.42
C ILE A 46 11.19 -7.85 5.69
N VAL A 47 11.61 -7.42 6.88
CA VAL A 47 13.02 -7.41 7.28
C VAL A 47 13.59 -8.83 7.22
N ARG A 48 12.88 -9.82 7.75
CA ARG A 48 13.29 -11.23 7.71
C ARG A 48 13.49 -11.69 6.26
N LYS A 49 12.50 -11.50 5.41
CA LYS A 49 12.56 -11.90 4.00
C LYS A 49 13.75 -11.26 3.28
N ARG A 50 14.00 -9.95 3.45
CA ARG A 50 15.13 -9.25 2.83
C ARG A 50 16.48 -9.76 3.34
N ILE A 51 16.58 -10.09 4.62
CA ILE A 51 17.82 -10.61 5.21
C ILE A 51 18.07 -12.05 4.75
N ASP A 52 17.03 -12.88 4.67
CA ASP A 52 17.14 -14.25 4.15
C ASP A 52 17.62 -14.26 2.69
N GLU A 53 17.08 -13.36 1.85
CA GLU A 53 17.53 -13.16 0.47
C GLU A 53 18.99 -12.68 0.35
N SER A 54 19.51 -11.99 1.38
CA SER A 54 20.92 -11.56 1.42
C SER A 54 21.91 -12.68 1.71
N GLY A 55 21.42 -13.88 2.05
CA GLY A 55 22.24 -15.05 2.38
C GLY A 55 22.93 -14.96 3.74
N THR A 56 22.49 -14.06 4.63
CA THR A 56 23.03 -13.93 5.97
C THR A 56 22.58 -15.10 6.85
N LYS A 57 23.53 -15.77 7.50
CA LYS A 57 23.25 -16.92 8.35
C LYS A 57 22.80 -16.46 9.75
N GLU A 58 21.77 -17.11 10.28
CA GLU A 58 21.27 -16.97 11.64
C GLU A 58 21.03 -15.52 12.11
N PRO A 59 20.21 -14.73 11.38
CA PRO A 59 19.88 -13.38 11.81
C PRO A 59 19.00 -13.41 13.07
N LEU A 60 19.31 -12.59 14.07
CA LEU A 60 18.41 -12.33 15.18
C LEU A 60 17.57 -11.09 14.86
N ILE A 61 16.27 -11.30 14.63
CA ILE A 61 15.32 -10.24 14.29
C ILE A 61 14.21 -10.26 15.33
N GLN A 62 14.09 -9.19 16.11
CA GLN A 62 13.10 -9.11 17.17
C GLN A 62 12.56 -7.70 17.36
N ARG A 63 11.34 -7.61 17.88
CA ARG A 63 10.75 -6.33 18.27
C ARG A 63 11.49 -5.77 19.49
N SER A 64 11.82 -4.48 19.45
CA SER A 64 12.42 -3.73 20.56
C SER A 64 11.53 -2.56 20.95
N GLY A 65 10.79 -2.71 22.06
CA GLY A 65 9.82 -1.71 22.51
C GLY A 65 8.59 -1.59 21.59
N LYS A 66 8.03 -0.38 21.50
CA LYS A 66 6.77 -0.15 20.75
C LYS A 66 6.98 -0.02 19.24
N ASN A 67 8.04 0.68 18.81
CA ASN A 67 8.21 1.16 17.44
C ASN A 67 9.57 0.83 16.83
N ARG A 68 10.31 -0.14 17.37
CA ARG A 68 11.65 -0.49 16.91
C ARG A 68 11.79 -1.98 16.64
N ILE A 69 12.65 -2.30 15.69
CA ILE A 69 13.10 -3.65 15.37
C ILE A 69 14.60 -3.70 15.68
N LEU A 70 15.01 -4.66 16.47
CA LEU A 70 16.42 -4.99 16.70
C LEU A 70 16.81 -6.05 15.68
N LEU A 71 17.88 -5.78 14.95
CA LEU A 71 18.49 -6.67 13.99
C LEU A 71 19.96 -6.91 14.37
N GLN A 72 20.33 -8.16 14.57
CA GLN A 72 21.72 -8.56 14.79
C GLN A 72 22.12 -9.57 13.72
N LEU A 73 23.20 -9.28 13.05
CA LEU A 73 23.70 -10.05 11.90
C LEU A 73 25.16 -10.47 12.16
N PRO A 74 25.38 -11.64 12.76
CA PRO A 74 26.73 -12.13 13.00
C PRO A 74 27.48 -12.33 11.67
N GLY A 75 28.75 -11.91 11.64
CA GLY A 75 29.64 -12.17 10.52
C GLY A 75 29.39 -11.37 9.22
N VAL A 76 28.57 -10.32 9.28
CA VAL A 76 28.36 -9.45 8.11
C VAL A 76 29.61 -8.66 7.80
N LYS A 77 30.15 -8.87 6.59
CA LYS A 77 31.35 -8.18 6.09
C LYS A 77 31.06 -6.76 5.58
N ASN A 78 29.84 -6.49 5.11
CA ASN A 78 29.46 -5.19 4.56
C ASN A 78 28.12 -4.72 5.15
N PRO A 79 28.15 -4.00 6.29
CA PRO A 79 26.94 -3.48 6.92
C PRO A 79 26.18 -2.45 6.04
N GLU A 80 26.88 -1.68 5.22
CA GLU A 80 26.25 -0.64 4.38
C GLU A 80 25.31 -1.26 3.35
N ARG A 81 25.72 -2.37 2.71
CA ARG A 81 24.85 -3.12 1.79
C ARG A 81 23.54 -3.56 2.46
N ILE A 82 23.61 -3.97 3.73
CA ILE A 82 22.41 -4.36 4.49
C ILE A 82 21.53 -3.15 4.79
N LYS A 83 22.13 -2.02 5.15
CA LYS A 83 21.38 -0.77 5.36
C LYS A 83 20.68 -0.33 4.07
N ASP A 84 21.35 -0.38 2.94
CA ASP A 84 20.77 -0.05 1.63
C ASP A 84 19.61 -1.00 1.28
N LEU A 85 19.80 -2.30 1.51
CA LEU A 85 18.76 -3.30 1.27
C LEU A 85 17.51 -3.06 2.12
N LEU A 86 17.70 -2.73 3.39
CA LEU A 86 16.61 -2.45 4.33
C LEU A 86 15.99 -1.07 4.13
N GLY A 87 16.82 -0.08 3.73
CA GLY A 87 16.40 1.30 3.52
C GLY A 87 15.55 1.52 2.26
N LYS A 88 15.57 0.59 1.32
CA LYS A 88 14.71 0.66 0.13
C LYS A 88 13.24 0.49 0.53
N THR A 89 12.53 1.60 0.61
CA THR A 89 11.08 1.61 0.82
C THR A 89 10.41 1.72 -0.54
N ALA A 90 9.79 0.65 -0.98
CA ALA A 90 8.86 0.70 -2.11
C ALA A 90 7.43 0.73 -1.55
N LYS A 91 6.70 1.77 -1.88
CA LYS A 91 5.29 1.84 -1.57
C LYS A 91 4.53 1.32 -2.80
N LEU A 92 3.99 0.13 -2.69
CA LEU A 92 3.15 -0.44 -3.73
C LEU A 92 1.72 0.06 -3.57
N THR A 93 1.16 0.64 -4.62
CA THR A 93 -0.25 1.06 -4.64
C THR A 93 -0.90 0.70 -5.97
N PHE A 94 -2.17 0.32 -5.92
CA PHE A 94 -2.98 0.00 -7.10
C PHE A 94 -3.95 1.14 -7.35
N HIS A 95 -4.00 1.61 -8.60
CA HIS A 95 -4.83 2.74 -9.01
C HIS A 95 -5.61 2.43 -10.28
N ILE A 96 -6.82 2.98 -10.39
CA ILE A 96 -7.58 2.93 -11.65
C ILE A 96 -6.99 3.95 -12.61
N VAL A 97 -6.81 3.52 -13.87
CA VAL A 97 -6.36 4.37 -14.96
C VAL A 97 -7.59 5.07 -15.59
N ASP A 98 -7.47 6.38 -15.76
CA ASP A 98 -8.45 7.18 -16.47
C ASP A 98 -8.02 7.32 -17.93
N ASN A 99 -8.59 6.50 -18.80
CA ASN A 99 -8.30 6.52 -20.24
C ASN A 99 -9.14 7.55 -21.01
N GLU A 100 -10.14 8.16 -20.37
CA GLU A 100 -11.12 9.02 -21.04
C GLU A 100 -10.63 10.47 -21.13
N ASN A 101 -9.86 10.93 -20.15
CA ASN A 101 -9.46 12.32 -20.01
C ASN A 101 -8.07 12.63 -20.64
N THR A 102 -7.99 12.48 -21.95
CA THR A 102 -6.73 12.70 -22.70
C THR A 102 -6.24 14.15 -22.68
N LEU A 103 -7.13 15.13 -22.55
CA LEU A 103 -6.77 16.55 -22.46
C LEU A 103 -5.92 16.86 -21.21
N ALA A 104 -6.17 16.18 -20.12
CA ALA A 104 -5.38 16.33 -18.90
C ALA A 104 -3.92 15.90 -19.11
N LEU A 105 -3.71 14.83 -19.86
CA LEU A 105 -2.36 14.34 -20.21
C LEU A 105 -1.66 15.28 -21.18
N GLN A 106 -2.34 15.76 -22.21
CA GLN A 106 -1.78 16.71 -23.19
C GLN A 106 -1.32 18.01 -22.52
N ASN A 107 -2.13 18.54 -21.62
CA ASN A 107 -1.83 19.79 -20.90
C ASN A 107 -0.89 19.56 -19.68
N ASN A 108 -0.56 18.31 -19.37
CA ASN A 108 0.20 17.91 -18.17
C ASN A 108 -0.41 18.50 -16.88
N LEU A 109 -1.74 18.59 -16.82
CA LEU A 109 -2.49 19.16 -15.71
C LEU A 109 -3.48 18.13 -15.16
N ALA A 110 -3.17 17.58 -14.00
CA ALA A 110 -4.04 16.60 -13.34
C ALA A 110 -5.29 17.29 -12.76
N PRO A 111 -6.51 16.85 -13.10
CA PRO A 111 -7.73 17.32 -12.46
C PRO A 111 -7.78 16.97 -10.97
N PHE A 112 -8.70 17.61 -10.24
CA PHE A 112 -8.89 17.30 -8.82
C PHE A 112 -9.18 15.80 -8.61
N GLY A 113 -8.47 15.18 -7.68
CA GLY A 113 -8.60 13.75 -7.39
C GLY A 113 -7.85 12.82 -8.33
N LYS A 114 -7.06 13.34 -9.26
CA LYS A 114 -6.21 12.58 -10.19
C LYS A 114 -4.72 12.90 -9.98
N ILE A 115 -3.87 12.04 -10.47
CA ILE A 115 -2.41 12.22 -10.56
C ILE A 115 -1.94 11.79 -11.95
N ILE A 116 -0.88 12.42 -12.45
CA ILE A 116 -0.20 12.00 -13.67
C ILE A 116 1.10 11.31 -13.26
N VAL A 117 1.32 10.10 -13.76
CA VAL A 117 2.54 9.34 -13.54
C VAL A 117 3.16 8.92 -14.87
N PRO A 118 4.49 8.92 -14.99
CA PRO A 118 5.16 8.41 -16.18
C PRO A 118 5.09 6.89 -16.22
N ASP A 119 5.24 6.30 -17.40
CA ASP A 119 5.47 4.88 -17.56
C ASP A 119 6.86 4.50 -17.02
N MET A 120 7.00 3.27 -16.54
CA MET A 120 8.25 2.78 -15.97
C MET A 120 9.37 2.61 -17.00
N TYR A 121 9.00 2.33 -18.25
CA TYR A 121 9.94 2.01 -19.34
C TYR A 121 10.05 3.12 -20.37
N ASP A 122 9.05 4.03 -20.44
CA ASP A 122 9.01 5.15 -21.37
C ASP A 122 8.53 6.43 -20.67
N GLU A 123 9.47 7.29 -20.30
CA GLU A 123 9.18 8.56 -19.61
C GLU A 123 8.29 9.52 -20.43
N ASN A 124 8.19 9.33 -21.74
CA ASN A 124 7.33 10.14 -22.60
C ASN A 124 5.87 9.70 -22.52
N THR A 125 5.62 8.44 -22.18
CA THR A 125 4.26 7.93 -21.97
C THR A 125 3.83 8.22 -20.54
N LYS A 126 2.66 8.84 -20.40
CA LYS A 126 2.09 9.21 -19.09
C LYS A 126 0.69 8.65 -18.94
N TYR A 127 0.35 8.32 -17.71
CA TYR A 127 -0.98 7.83 -17.33
C TYR A 127 -1.65 8.77 -16.35
N LEU A 128 -2.94 8.98 -16.53
CA LEU A 128 -3.78 9.67 -15.56
C LEU A 128 -4.43 8.64 -14.65
N LEU A 129 -4.16 8.75 -13.35
CA LEU A 129 -4.63 7.79 -12.36
C LEU A 129 -5.54 8.46 -11.34
N ASP A 130 -6.47 7.69 -10.77
CA ASP A 130 -7.15 8.10 -9.54
C ASP A 130 -6.12 8.30 -8.43
N LYS A 131 -6.10 9.47 -7.79
CA LYS A 131 -5.17 9.78 -6.70
C LYS A 131 -5.33 8.83 -5.51
N ARG A 132 -6.58 8.38 -5.27
CA ARG A 132 -6.88 7.44 -4.21
C ARG A 132 -6.54 6.03 -4.67
N ALA A 133 -5.58 5.41 -4.01
CA ALA A 133 -5.27 4.00 -4.23
C ALA A 133 -6.48 3.11 -3.89
N VAL A 134 -6.69 2.09 -4.70
CA VAL A 134 -7.68 1.03 -4.46
C VAL A 134 -7.26 0.18 -3.28
N VAL A 135 -6.02 -0.29 -3.34
CA VAL A 135 -5.35 -1.15 -2.35
C VAL A 135 -3.88 -0.76 -2.32
N GLY A 136 -3.25 -0.88 -1.18
CA GLY A 136 -1.81 -0.66 -1.01
C GLY A 136 -1.09 -1.94 -0.61
N GLY A 137 0.24 -1.86 -0.57
CA GLY A 137 1.10 -2.95 -0.13
C GLY A 137 0.84 -3.39 1.31
N GLU A 138 0.22 -2.55 2.12
CA GLU A 138 -0.21 -2.89 3.48
C GLU A 138 -1.28 -4.00 3.53
N ASN A 139 -2.03 -4.18 2.45
CA ASN A 139 -3.01 -5.24 2.32
C ASN A 139 -2.46 -6.48 1.57
N LEU A 140 -1.22 -6.42 1.08
CA LEU A 140 -0.59 -7.51 0.35
C LEU A 140 -0.03 -8.54 1.33
N VAL A 141 -0.52 -9.78 1.24
CA VAL A 141 -0.05 -10.92 2.05
C VAL A 141 1.06 -11.67 1.33
N ASP A 142 0.94 -11.82 0.00
CA ASP A 142 1.87 -12.58 -0.81
C ASP A 142 1.88 -12.09 -2.26
N ALA A 143 3.04 -12.18 -2.91
CA ALA A 143 3.20 -11.89 -4.33
C ALA A 143 4.20 -12.89 -4.93
N LYS A 144 3.80 -13.59 -5.98
CA LYS A 144 4.61 -14.61 -6.63
C LYS A 144 4.62 -14.43 -8.14
N GLY A 145 5.79 -14.58 -8.74
CA GLY A 145 5.89 -14.77 -10.16
C GLY A 145 5.13 -16.03 -10.58
N SER A 146 4.33 -15.90 -11.62
CA SER A 146 3.58 -16.99 -12.23
C SER A 146 3.75 -16.94 -13.74
N PHE A 147 3.38 -18.01 -14.41
CA PHE A 147 3.35 -18.08 -15.86
C PHE A 147 1.93 -18.41 -16.30
N ASP A 148 1.33 -17.51 -17.05
CA ASP A 148 0.05 -17.72 -17.68
C ASP A 148 0.25 -18.21 -19.11
N GLN A 149 -0.56 -19.17 -19.56
CA GLN A 149 -0.40 -19.75 -20.90
C GLN A 149 -0.78 -18.77 -22.02
N THR A 150 -1.59 -17.77 -21.71
CA THR A 150 -2.07 -16.77 -22.68
C THR A 150 -1.26 -15.48 -22.63
N GLU A 151 -0.99 -14.99 -21.41
CA GLU A 151 -0.37 -13.67 -21.18
C GLU A 151 1.14 -13.76 -20.90
N GLY A 152 1.69 -14.97 -20.72
CA GLY A 152 3.11 -15.19 -20.44
C GLY A 152 3.48 -14.98 -18.97
N HIS A 153 4.54 -14.18 -18.73
CA HIS A 153 4.99 -13.89 -17.36
C HIS A 153 3.98 -12.98 -16.64
N ALA A 154 3.49 -13.45 -15.53
CA ALA A 154 2.50 -12.75 -14.70
C ALA A 154 2.95 -12.72 -13.23
N VAL A 155 2.31 -11.86 -12.44
CA VAL A 155 2.48 -11.82 -10.98
C VAL A 155 1.14 -12.08 -10.32
N SER A 156 1.10 -13.12 -9.50
CA SER A 156 -0.07 -13.45 -8.69
C SER A 156 0.00 -12.73 -7.35
N PHE A 157 -1.02 -11.97 -7.01
CA PHE A 157 -1.13 -11.24 -5.75
C PHE A 157 -2.17 -11.89 -4.84
N ARG A 158 -1.86 -11.94 -3.55
CA ARG A 158 -2.81 -12.34 -2.52
C ARG A 158 -2.93 -11.24 -1.48
N PHE A 159 -4.13 -10.70 -1.33
CA PHE A 159 -4.46 -9.69 -0.34
C PHE A 159 -5.03 -10.31 0.94
N ASP A 160 -4.97 -9.54 2.04
CA ASP A 160 -5.75 -9.83 3.24
C ASP A 160 -7.26 -9.66 2.97
N THR A 161 -8.09 -9.95 3.96
CA THR A 161 -9.56 -9.90 3.82
C THR A 161 -10.05 -8.51 3.42
N ASP A 162 -9.50 -7.45 4.03
CA ASP A 162 -9.89 -6.07 3.74
C ASP A 162 -9.46 -5.65 2.34
N GLY A 163 -8.22 -5.98 1.95
CA GLY A 163 -7.69 -5.71 0.62
C GLY A 163 -8.46 -6.44 -0.47
N ALA A 164 -8.77 -7.72 -0.25
CA ALA A 164 -9.54 -8.53 -1.19
C ALA A 164 -10.96 -7.96 -1.41
N GLN A 165 -11.63 -7.53 -0.35
CA GLN A 165 -12.96 -6.90 -0.45
C GLN A 165 -12.90 -5.57 -1.21
N LYS A 166 -11.92 -4.70 -0.88
CA LYS A 166 -11.73 -3.41 -1.57
C LYS A 166 -11.41 -3.63 -3.04
N PHE A 167 -10.47 -4.52 -3.34
CA PHE A 167 -10.04 -4.84 -4.69
C PHE A 167 -11.19 -5.42 -5.51
N GLY A 168 -11.90 -6.43 -4.97
CA GLY A 168 -13.05 -7.05 -5.64
C GLY A 168 -14.16 -6.05 -5.93
N LYS A 169 -14.52 -5.18 -4.97
CA LYS A 169 -15.53 -4.14 -5.17
C LYS A 169 -15.15 -3.15 -6.28
N VAL A 170 -13.88 -2.72 -6.30
CA VAL A 170 -13.43 -1.74 -7.27
C VAL A 170 -13.29 -2.36 -8.65
N THR A 171 -12.73 -3.56 -8.78
CA THR A 171 -12.60 -4.24 -10.08
C THR A 171 -13.95 -4.58 -10.67
N THR A 172 -14.91 -5.03 -9.87
CA THR A 172 -16.29 -5.27 -10.33
C THR A 172 -16.95 -4.01 -10.90
N ASN A 173 -16.71 -2.85 -10.27
CA ASN A 173 -17.29 -1.58 -10.72
C ASN A 173 -16.54 -0.93 -11.90
N ASN A 174 -15.36 -1.46 -12.26
CA ASN A 174 -14.49 -0.90 -13.29
C ASN A 174 -14.04 -1.95 -14.31
N ILE A 175 -14.94 -2.90 -14.65
CA ILE A 175 -14.68 -3.91 -15.68
C ILE A 175 -14.34 -3.21 -17.00
N GLY A 176 -13.26 -3.64 -17.65
CA GLY A 176 -12.75 -3.07 -18.90
C GLY A 176 -11.85 -1.84 -18.73
N LYS A 177 -11.65 -1.34 -17.50
CA LYS A 177 -10.67 -0.29 -17.23
C LYS A 177 -9.32 -0.88 -16.83
N ASN A 178 -8.27 -0.16 -17.15
CA ASN A 178 -6.90 -0.55 -16.79
C ASN A 178 -6.61 -0.25 -15.32
N LEU A 179 -5.76 -1.08 -14.72
CA LEU A 179 -5.25 -0.91 -13.38
C LEU A 179 -3.74 -0.66 -13.46
N ALA A 180 -3.28 0.39 -12.81
CA ALA A 180 -1.85 0.69 -12.68
C ALA A 180 -1.32 0.26 -11.32
N VAL A 181 -0.11 -0.25 -11.30
CA VAL A 181 0.68 -0.53 -10.10
C VAL A 181 1.79 0.53 -10.02
N VAL A 182 1.84 1.26 -8.90
CA VAL A 182 2.74 2.40 -8.66
C VAL A 182 3.54 2.18 -7.39
#